data_fa6279cbcf38fb73a2929340bcb585ee
#
_entry.id   fa6279cbcf38fb73a2929340bcb585ee
#
_cell.length_a   1.000
_cell.length_b   1.000
_cell.length_c   1.000
_cell.angle_alpha   90.00
_cell.angle_beta   90.00
_cell.angle_gamma   90.00
#
_symmetry.space_group_name_H-M   'P 1'
#
loop_
_entity.id
_entity.type
_entity.pdbx_description
1 polymer ?
#
loop_
_entity_poly.entity_id
_entity_poly.type
_entity_poly.pdbx_seq_one_letter_code
_entity_poly.pdbx_strand_id
1 'polypeptide(L)'
;MRDGTAGAGEVPYGFDDDAETRRLLRSRPPRRALDWAGSVLGGTVAATRALRGGTASAVHLLTVATAAGGTHRAVLRRYVRPELNLEEPDMAEHEARALMFVANLDVPTPSLLAADTSGDEAGVPAVLMSWLPGSVRWWPPDTERWLTGLAALLPLIHAAPLPPPGTIPPFAPYPQASYQPPAWAHRPRMWERAVEICHQPTPAGPHAFVHRDFHPGNVLWQRRTVTGVVDWPNASIGPPSADVGHCRANLFPYGPAAVSRFTQAWQDLTGATYNPWADVVTIIGTLDGMREEPPPPAERDVIETVLAQAVTALS
;
A
#
# COMPACT_ATOMS: atom_id res chain seq x y z
N MET A 1 -24.29 -1.27 24.06
CA MET A 1 -24.32 -0.61 22.75
C MET A 1 -23.37 0.58 22.83
N ARG A 2 -22.14 0.43 22.36
CA ARG A 2 -21.27 1.61 22.12
C ARG A 2 -21.44 1.92 20.65
N ASP A 3 -21.91 3.14 20.36
CA ASP A 3 -22.00 3.67 19.00
C ASP A 3 -20.62 3.62 18.34
N GLY A 4 -20.54 2.92 17.21
CA GLY A 4 -19.31 2.75 16.42
C GLY A 4 -18.94 3.99 15.62
N THR A 5 -18.65 5.10 16.31
CA THR A 5 -17.94 6.23 15.72
C THR A 5 -16.48 6.12 16.13
N ALA A 6 -15.66 5.45 15.32
CA ALA A 6 -14.22 5.58 15.42
C ALA A 6 -13.85 7.07 15.34
N GLY A 7 -13.12 7.55 16.34
CA GLY A 7 -12.76 8.96 16.47
C GLY A 7 -11.87 9.42 15.31
N ALA A 8 -12.00 10.69 14.92
CA ALA A 8 -11.13 11.31 13.93
C ALA A 8 -9.67 11.28 14.42
N GLY A 9 -8.90 10.27 14.04
CA GLY A 9 -7.50 10.04 14.47
C GLY A 9 -7.15 8.56 14.70
N GLU A 10 -8.13 7.66 14.76
CA GLU A 10 -7.91 6.22 14.82
C GLU A 10 -7.48 5.68 13.43
N VAL A 11 -6.42 4.89 13.41
CA VAL A 11 -6.02 4.14 12.20
C VAL A 11 -6.73 2.78 12.21
N PRO A 12 -7.09 2.22 11.05
CA PRO A 12 -7.64 0.87 10.97
C PRO A 12 -6.68 -0.18 11.52
N TYR A 13 -7.23 -1.35 11.86
CA TYR A 13 -6.47 -2.54 12.21
C TYR A 13 -5.36 -2.83 11.18
N GLY A 14 -4.20 -3.27 11.65
CA GLY A 14 -3.03 -3.58 10.82
C GLY A 14 -2.15 -2.36 10.47
N PHE A 15 -2.52 -1.15 10.89
CA PHE A 15 -1.74 0.06 10.65
C PHE A 15 -1.20 0.71 11.93
N ASP A 16 -1.25 0.02 13.07
CA ASP A 16 -0.67 0.49 14.32
C ASP A 16 0.58 -0.33 14.69
N ASP A 17 1.73 0.31 14.69
CA ASP A 17 3.00 -0.31 15.07
C ASP A 17 3.13 -0.42 16.60
N ASP A 18 3.91 -1.38 17.08
CA ASP A 18 4.37 -1.39 18.46
C ASP A 18 5.25 -0.16 18.78
N ALA A 19 5.49 0.08 20.06
CA ALA A 19 6.19 1.29 20.51
C ALA A 19 7.66 1.35 20.05
N GLU A 20 8.32 0.21 19.87
CA GLU A 20 9.72 0.12 19.45
C GLU A 20 9.83 0.38 17.95
N THR A 21 9.05 -0.32 17.14
CA THR A 21 8.92 -0.09 15.69
C THR A 21 8.56 1.36 15.40
N ARG A 22 7.55 1.90 16.11
CA ARG A 22 7.16 3.31 15.97
C ARG A 22 8.30 4.27 16.29
N ARG A 23 9.12 3.99 17.31
CA ARG A 23 10.30 4.81 17.64
C ARG A 23 11.35 4.73 16.53
N LEU A 24 11.63 3.54 16.01
CA LEU A 24 12.56 3.32 14.91
C LEU A 24 12.12 4.10 13.66
N LEU A 25 10.89 3.92 13.23
CA LEU A 25 10.35 4.53 11.99
C LEU A 25 10.25 6.06 12.08
N ARG A 26 10.07 6.63 13.28
CA ARG A 26 9.94 8.09 13.49
C ARG A 26 11.21 8.77 13.97
N SER A 27 12.28 8.02 14.20
CA SER A 27 13.56 8.59 14.61
C SER A 27 14.12 9.52 13.54
N ARG A 28 14.72 10.63 13.99
CA ARG A 28 15.34 11.59 13.06
C ARG A 28 16.35 10.86 12.17
N PRO A 29 16.36 11.13 10.86
CA PRO A 29 17.37 10.57 9.97
C PRO A 29 18.78 10.91 10.43
N PRO A 30 19.75 9.98 10.34
CA PRO A 30 21.13 10.24 10.69
C PRO A 30 21.73 11.29 9.77
N ARG A 31 22.76 11.99 10.25
CA ARG A 31 23.41 13.08 9.51
C ARG A 31 23.82 12.65 8.10
N ARG A 32 24.39 11.45 7.95
CA ARG A 32 24.80 10.88 6.66
C ARG A 32 23.65 10.89 5.64
N ALA A 33 22.45 10.42 6.00
CA ALA A 33 21.30 10.42 5.13
C ALA A 33 20.80 11.85 4.77
N LEU A 34 20.92 12.79 5.73
CA LEU A 34 20.57 14.19 5.49
C LEU A 34 21.59 14.90 4.58
N ASP A 35 22.86 14.62 4.76
CA ASP A 35 23.94 15.15 3.92
C ASP A 35 23.81 14.63 2.48
N TRP A 36 23.52 13.33 2.31
CA TRP A 36 23.22 12.75 1.00
C TRP A 36 22.03 13.45 0.33
N ALA A 37 20.89 13.52 1.01
CA ALA A 37 19.70 14.17 0.46
C ALA A 37 19.94 15.66 0.14
N GLY A 38 20.69 16.36 0.99
CA GLY A 38 21.10 17.75 0.75
C GLY A 38 21.97 17.90 -0.48
N SER A 39 22.95 17.01 -0.68
CA SER A 39 23.81 16.97 -1.87
C SER A 39 23.01 16.77 -3.16
N VAL A 40 22.10 15.79 -3.18
CA VAL A 40 21.21 15.52 -4.32
C VAL A 40 20.35 16.74 -4.67
N LEU A 41 19.86 17.45 -3.66
CA LEU A 41 18.96 18.60 -3.84
C LEU A 41 19.67 19.95 -3.95
N GLY A 42 21.00 19.96 -4.00
CA GLY A 42 21.80 21.18 -4.14
C GLY A 42 21.65 22.17 -2.97
N GLY A 43 21.50 21.64 -1.74
CA GLY A 43 21.28 22.47 -0.55
C GLY A 43 21.58 21.76 0.76
N THR A 44 21.08 22.33 1.85
CA THR A 44 21.23 21.78 3.20
C THR A 44 19.86 21.48 3.80
N VAL A 45 19.69 20.31 4.42
CA VAL A 45 18.43 19.96 5.10
C VAL A 45 18.29 20.82 6.36
N ALA A 46 17.39 21.79 6.30
CA ALA A 46 17.11 22.73 7.40
C ALA A 46 16.13 22.14 8.43
N ALA A 47 15.18 21.31 8.01
CA ALA A 47 14.21 20.68 8.89
C ALA A 47 13.78 19.31 8.39
N THR A 48 13.39 18.44 9.34
CA THR A 48 12.84 17.11 9.07
C THR A 48 11.56 16.90 9.88
N ARG A 49 10.58 16.22 9.28
CA ARG A 49 9.35 15.80 9.98
C ARG A 49 9.00 14.38 9.58
N ALA A 50 8.91 13.46 10.55
CA ALA A 50 8.44 12.12 10.30
C ALA A 50 6.99 12.16 9.76
N LEU A 51 6.74 11.42 8.69
CA LEU A 51 5.40 11.20 8.14
C LEU A 51 4.80 9.93 8.79
N ARG A 52 3.48 9.91 8.90
CA ARG A 52 2.74 8.76 9.44
C ARG A 52 2.31 7.87 8.28
N GLY A 53 2.15 6.57 8.55
CA GLY A 53 1.54 5.61 7.64
C GLY A 53 2.50 4.59 7.02
N GLY A 54 3.81 4.67 7.24
CA GLY A 54 4.73 3.60 6.82
C GLY A 54 4.92 2.59 7.95
N THR A 55 4.73 1.29 7.68
CA THR A 55 5.02 0.18 8.61
C THR A 55 6.37 -0.49 8.30
N ALA A 56 6.80 -0.45 7.05
CA ALA A 56 8.03 -1.11 6.58
C ALA A 56 9.26 -0.18 6.56
N SER A 57 9.07 1.14 6.48
CA SER A 57 10.16 2.11 6.25
C SER A 57 9.96 3.43 7.00
N ALA A 58 11.06 4.09 7.33
CA ALA A 58 11.06 5.42 7.95
C ALA A 58 10.90 6.50 6.88
N VAL A 59 9.77 7.21 6.89
CA VAL A 59 9.43 8.23 5.89
C VAL A 59 9.48 9.62 6.50
N HIS A 60 10.26 10.53 5.90
CA HIS A 60 10.45 11.88 6.41
C HIS A 60 10.26 12.93 5.33
N LEU A 61 9.44 13.93 5.64
CA LEU A 61 9.43 15.19 4.89
C LEU A 61 10.71 15.98 5.25
N LEU A 62 11.45 16.35 4.22
CA LEU A 62 12.62 17.22 4.32
C LEU A 62 12.25 18.63 3.83
N THR A 63 12.77 19.64 4.51
CA THR A 63 12.82 21.03 4.03
C THR A 63 14.29 21.36 3.78
N VAL A 64 14.63 21.63 2.53
CA VAL A 64 16.02 21.86 2.09
C VAL A 64 16.19 23.34 1.73
N ALA A 65 17.12 24.00 2.38
CA ALA A 65 17.51 25.37 2.06
C ALA A 65 18.55 25.31 0.91
N THR A 66 18.28 26.01 -0.19
CA THR A 66 19.19 26.10 -1.33
C THR A 66 20.14 27.28 -1.21
N ALA A 67 21.27 27.21 -1.88
CA ALA A 67 22.26 28.30 -1.94
C ALA A 67 21.68 29.61 -2.54
N ALA A 68 20.63 29.50 -3.35
CA ALA A 68 19.92 30.64 -3.94
C ALA A 68 18.89 31.30 -2.97
N GLY A 69 18.82 30.86 -1.70
CA GLY A 69 17.92 31.41 -0.69
C GLY A 69 16.48 30.88 -0.76
N GLY A 70 16.20 29.90 -1.62
CA GLY A 70 14.92 29.22 -1.72
C GLY A 70 14.83 28.01 -0.77
N THR A 71 13.63 27.40 -0.73
CA THR A 71 13.40 26.15 -0.03
C THR A 71 12.74 25.14 -0.95
N HIS A 72 13.20 23.88 -0.90
CA HIS A 72 12.57 22.74 -1.55
C HIS A 72 12.02 21.77 -0.52
N ARG A 73 10.94 21.04 -0.89
CA ARG A 73 10.41 19.94 -0.10
C ARG A 73 10.63 18.64 -0.85
N ALA A 74 11.12 17.63 -0.13
CA ALA A 74 11.28 16.28 -0.64
C ALA A 74 10.89 15.27 0.44
N VAL A 75 10.63 14.04 0.04
CA VAL A 75 10.37 12.93 0.94
C VAL A 75 11.56 11.97 0.87
N LEU A 76 12.15 11.68 2.03
CA LEU A 76 13.18 10.68 2.21
C LEU A 76 12.53 9.44 2.84
N ARG A 77 12.52 8.33 2.10
CA ARG A 77 12.18 7.00 2.61
C ARG A 77 13.47 6.24 2.87
N ARG A 78 13.57 5.61 4.05
CA ARG A 78 14.71 4.78 4.44
C ARG A 78 14.21 3.43 4.91
N TYR A 79 14.76 2.36 4.40
CA TYR A 79 14.44 0.98 4.77
C TYR A 79 15.27 0.59 5.98
N VAL A 80 14.75 0.88 7.17
CA VAL A 80 15.50 0.83 8.45
C VAL A 80 15.28 -0.44 9.24
N ARG A 81 14.42 -1.35 8.78
CA ARG A 81 14.11 -2.62 9.45
C ARG A 81 15.03 -3.72 8.91
N PRO A 82 16.05 -4.17 9.70
CA PRO A 82 17.03 -5.14 9.20
C PRO A 82 16.41 -6.48 8.78
N GLU A 83 15.39 -6.93 9.51
CA GLU A 83 14.65 -8.16 9.22
C GLU A 83 13.98 -8.10 7.84
N LEU A 84 13.28 -7.02 7.53
CA LEU A 84 12.64 -6.84 6.23
C LEU A 84 13.66 -6.67 5.09
N ASN A 85 14.79 -6.01 5.36
CA ASN A 85 15.85 -5.87 4.37
C ASN A 85 16.55 -7.21 4.05
N LEU A 86 16.48 -8.20 4.95
CA LEU A 86 16.97 -9.55 4.69
C LEU A 86 15.96 -10.38 3.87
N GLU A 87 14.67 -10.19 4.11
CA GLU A 87 13.59 -10.88 3.40
C GLU A 87 13.36 -10.29 2.01
N GLU A 88 13.40 -8.96 1.89
CA GLU A 88 13.14 -8.19 0.66
C GLU A 88 14.26 -7.15 0.43
N PRO A 89 15.48 -7.58 0.05
CA PRO A 89 16.64 -6.69 -0.05
C PRO A 89 16.52 -5.63 -1.15
N ASP A 90 15.67 -5.87 -2.14
CA ASP A 90 15.55 -5.05 -3.35
C ASP A 90 14.43 -3.99 -3.28
N MET A 91 13.81 -3.79 -2.10
CA MET A 91 12.65 -2.88 -1.95
C MET A 91 12.94 -1.45 -2.42
N ALA A 92 14.11 -0.90 -2.10
CA ALA A 92 14.50 0.45 -2.54
C ALA A 92 14.67 0.53 -4.06
N GLU A 93 15.21 -0.53 -4.67
CA GLU A 93 15.38 -0.63 -6.12
C GLU A 93 14.03 -0.78 -6.82
N HIS A 94 13.14 -1.64 -6.28
CA HIS A 94 11.79 -1.81 -6.80
C HIS A 94 11.01 -0.50 -6.76
N GLU A 95 11.03 0.23 -5.64
CA GLU A 95 10.37 1.53 -5.54
C GLU A 95 10.95 2.54 -6.53
N ALA A 96 12.27 2.61 -6.67
CA ALA A 96 12.89 3.52 -7.63
C ALA A 96 12.47 3.21 -9.07
N ARG A 97 12.46 1.95 -9.47
CA ARG A 97 11.99 1.51 -10.81
C ARG A 97 10.51 1.82 -11.01
N ALA A 98 9.67 1.53 -10.01
CA ALA A 98 8.24 1.83 -10.07
C ALA A 98 8.00 3.34 -10.21
N LEU A 99 8.67 4.18 -9.42
CA LEU A 99 8.56 5.64 -9.51
C LEU A 99 8.98 6.20 -10.87
N MET A 100 10.04 5.66 -11.49
CA MET A 100 10.41 6.03 -12.86
C MET A 100 9.33 5.66 -13.87
N PHE A 101 8.69 4.50 -13.69
CA PHE A 101 7.63 4.04 -14.57
C PHE A 101 6.36 4.88 -14.42
N VAL A 102 5.88 5.09 -13.19
CA VAL A 102 4.62 5.82 -12.92
C VAL A 102 4.70 7.32 -13.18
N ALA A 103 5.91 7.88 -13.34
CA ALA A 103 6.09 9.30 -13.68
C ALA A 103 5.39 9.71 -14.99
N ASN A 104 5.08 8.76 -15.87
CA ASN A 104 4.41 8.98 -17.14
C ASN A 104 2.90 8.66 -17.12
N LEU A 105 2.34 8.29 -15.96
CA LEU A 105 0.92 7.99 -15.83
C LEU A 105 0.12 9.25 -15.53
N ASP A 106 -1.15 9.24 -15.94
CA ASP A 106 -2.11 10.31 -15.62
C ASP A 106 -2.68 10.14 -14.20
N VAL A 107 -1.79 9.84 -13.24
CA VAL A 107 -2.07 9.71 -11.80
C VAL A 107 -1.06 10.55 -11.05
N PRO A 108 -1.46 11.40 -10.12
CA PRO A 108 -0.51 12.15 -9.31
C PRO A 108 0.37 11.20 -8.48
N THR A 109 1.66 11.13 -8.79
CA THR A 109 2.63 10.25 -8.13
C THR A 109 3.88 11.02 -7.76
N PRO A 110 4.63 10.62 -6.73
CA PRO A 110 5.93 11.22 -6.46
C PRO A 110 6.90 10.97 -7.62
N SER A 111 7.68 11.97 -7.97
CA SER A 111 8.80 11.80 -8.90
C SER A 111 10.03 11.28 -8.15
N LEU A 112 10.72 10.30 -8.70
CA LEU A 112 12.03 9.89 -8.19
C LEU A 112 13.04 11.03 -8.34
N LEU A 113 13.75 11.38 -7.28
CA LEU A 113 14.83 12.36 -7.28
C LEU A 113 16.19 11.69 -7.22
N ALA A 114 16.34 10.67 -6.38
CA ALA A 114 17.50 9.78 -6.30
C ALA A 114 17.16 8.50 -5.54
N ALA A 115 17.98 7.47 -5.72
CA ALA A 115 17.93 6.26 -4.91
C ALA A 115 19.35 5.84 -4.53
N ASP A 116 19.51 5.40 -3.28
CA ASP A 116 20.69 4.71 -2.76
C ASP A 116 20.25 3.30 -2.37
N THR A 117 20.28 2.40 -3.35
CA THR A 117 19.71 1.05 -3.20
C THR A 117 20.56 0.14 -2.33
N SER A 118 21.88 0.40 -2.24
CA SER A 118 22.81 -0.32 -1.39
C SER A 118 22.89 0.22 0.04
N GLY A 119 22.54 1.51 0.25
CA GLY A 119 22.74 2.22 1.52
C GLY A 119 24.16 2.78 1.71
N ASP A 120 24.98 2.78 0.65
CA ASP A 120 26.37 3.25 0.72
C ASP A 120 26.48 4.75 0.98
N GLU A 121 25.46 5.53 0.62
CA GLU A 121 25.42 6.97 0.80
C GLU A 121 24.55 7.37 2.03
N ALA A 122 23.38 6.83 2.16
CA ALA A 122 22.41 7.19 3.22
C ALA A 122 22.56 6.36 4.51
N GLY A 123 23.38 5.28 4.47
CA GLY A 123 23.65 4.37 5.61
C GLY A 123 22.68 3.18 5.70
N VAL A 124 21.60 3.20 4.97
CA VAL A 124 20.66 2.10 4.70
C VAL A 124 20.03 2.35 3.33
N PRO A 125 19.47 1.33 2.66
CA PRO A 125 18.76 1.55 1.41
C PRO A 125 17.72 2.67 1.54
N ALA A 126 17.70 3.59 0.56
CA ALA A 126 16.90 4.80 0.65
C ALA A 126 16.43 5.28 -0.73
N VAL A 127 15.24 5.90 -0.74
CA VAL A 127 14.67 6.57 -1.90
C VAL A 127 14.33 8.02 -1.54
N LEU A 128 14.79 8.94 -2.37
CA LEU A 128 14.46 10.37 -2.29
C LEU A 128 13.49 10.71 -3.41
N MET A 129 12.34 11.27 -3.07
CA MET A 129 11.26 11.55 -4.00
C MET A 129 10.65 12.93 -3.78
N SER A 130 9.91 13.44 -4.74
CA SER A 130 9.20 14.70 -4.62
C SER A 130 8.10 14.61 -3.55
N TRP A 131 7.85 15.73 -2.85
CA TRP A 131 6.75 15.84 -1.92
C TRP A 131 5.43 16.15 -2.62
N LEU A 132 4.38 15.43 -2.26
CA LEU A 132 3.02 15.69 -2.69
C LEU A 132 2.20 16.32 -1.57
N PRO A 133 1.32 17.31 -1.86
CA PRO A 133 0.43 17.89 -0.87
C PRO A 133 -0.70 16.93 -0.52
N GLY A 134 -1.27 17.07 0.68
CA GLY A 134 -2.41 16.27 1.12
C GLY A 134 -2.12 15.39 2.32
N SER A 135 -3.09 14.57 2.66
CA SER A 135 -3.01 13.59 3.75
C SER A 135 -3.91 12.40 3.46
N VAL A 136 -3.57 11.26 4.04
CA VAL A 136 -4.41 10.06 4.06
C VAL A 136 -5.77 10.38 4.72
N ARG A 137 -6.82 9.75 4.23
CA ARG A 137 -8.19 9.88 4.74
C ARG A 137 -8.76 8.49 5.02
N TRP A 138 -8.67 8.05 6.27
CA TRP A 138 -9.30 6.80 6.69
C TRP A 138 -10.81 6.95 6.94
N TRP A 139 -11.24 8.03 7.58
CA TRP A 139 -12.63 8.28 7.96
C TRP A 139 -13.15 9.55 7.28
N PRO A 140 -13.53 9.47 5.98
CA PRO A 140 -13.99 10.64 5.25
C PRO A 140 -15.43 11.01 5.64
N PRO A 141 -15.78 12.32 5.62
CA PRO A 141 -17.15 12.75 5.90
C PRO A 141 -18.14 12.40 4.78
N ASP A 142 -17.64 12.10 3.57
CA ASP A 142 -18.39 11.71 2.38
C ASP A 142 -17.80 10.40 1.85
N THR A 143 -18.30 9.30 2.40
CA THR A 143 -17.80 7.95 2.10
C THR A 143 -18.07 7.57 0.65
N GLU A 144 -19.22 7.94 0.09
CA GLU A 144 -19.60 7.61 -1.29
C GLU A 144 -18.61 8.22 -2.29
N ARG A 145 -18.36 9.52 -2.17
CA ARG A 145 -17.40 10.22 -3.01
C ARG A 145 -15.98 9.69 -2.86
N TRP A 146 -15.61 9.30 -1.66
CA TRP A 146 -14.29 8.76 -1.37
C TRP A 146 -14.10 7.39 -2.01
N LEU A 147 -15.08 6.47 -1.89
CA LEU A 147 -15.04 5.15 -2.52
C LEU A 147 -14.96 5.26 -4.04
N THR A 148 -15.78 6.13 -4.64
CA THR A 148 -15.75 6.36 -6.09
C THR A 148 -14.43 7.01 -6.53
N GLY A 149 -13.86 7.88 -5.72
CA GLY A 149 -12.56 8.50 -5.98
C GLY A 149 -11.41 7.50 -5.91
N LEU A 150 -11.43 6.55 -4.97
CA LEU A 150 -10.47 5.43 -4.91
C LEU A 150 -10.60 4.54 -6.15
N ALA A 151 -11.83 4.14 -6.50
CA ALA A 151 -12.10 3.29 -7.64
C ALA A 151 -11.64 3.93 -8.96
N ALA A 152 -11.76 5.25 -9.10
CA ALA A 152 -11.40 5.99 -10.32
C ALA A 152 -9.88 6.05 -10.59
N LEU A 153 -9.03 5.81 -9.59
CA LEU A 153 -7.58 5.77 -9.78
C LEU A 153 -7.10 4.48 -10.46
N LEU A 154 -7.75 3.37 -10.19
CA LEU A 154 -7.31 2.05 -10.66
C LEU A 154 -7.28 1.93 -12.20
N PRO A 155 -8.33 2.33 -12.96
CA PRO A 155 -8.24 2.28 -14.41
C PRO A 155 -7.12 3.16 -14.99
N LEU A 156 -6.77 4.27 -14.34
CA LEU A 156 -5.65 5.12 -14.77
C LEU A 156 -4.29 4.42 -14.55
N ILE A 157 -4.15 3.68 -13.45
CA ILE A 157 -2.97 2.87 -13.15
C ILE A 157 -2.89 1.68 -14.12
N HIS A 158 -3.98 0.96 -14.28
CA HIS A 158 -4.05 -0.27 -15.07
C HIS A 158 -3.99 -0.04 -16.59
N ALA A 159 -4.28 1.17 -17.06
CA ALA A 159 -4.12 1.56 -18.46
C ALA A 159 -2.67 1.84 -18.86
N ALA A 160 -1.72 1.78 -17.91
CA ALA A 160 -0.31 1.93 -18.20
C ALA A 160 0.14 0.91 -19.25
N PRO A 161 0.94 1.30 -20.26
CA PRO A 161 1.58 0.33 -21.14
C PRO A 161 2.46 -0.61 -20.31
N LEU A 162 2.51 -1.90 -20.68
CA LEU A 162 3.36 -2.82 -19.96
C LEU A 162 4.84 -2.43 -20.10
N PRO A 163 5.60 -2.39 -18.99
CA PRO A 163 7.04 -2.12 -19.05
C PRO A 163 7.78 -3.26 -19.77
N PRO A 164 9.03 -3.02 -20.23
CA PRO A 164 9.88 -4.08 -20.75
C PRO A 164 10.00 -5.24 -19.75
N PRO A 165 10.06 -6.51 -20.21
CA PRO A 165 10.23 -7.66 -19.33
C PRO A 165 11.43 -7.51 -18.37
N GLY A 166 11.24 -7.87 -17.11
CA GLY A 166 12.28 -7.78 -16.07
C GLY A 166 12.42 -6.38 -15.42
N THR A 167 11.70 -5.36 -15.90
CA THR A 167 11.72 -4.02 -15.28
C THR A 167 10.92 -4.01 -13.98
N ILE A 168 9.71 -4.56 -14.02
CA ILE A 168 8.79 -4.66 -12.88
C ILE A 168 8.50 -6.16 -12.67
N PRO A 169 8.53 -6.68 -11.44
CA PRO A 169 8.33 -8.10 -11.18
C PRO A 169 6.91 -8.56 -11.51
N PRO A 170 6.71 -9.85 -11.81
CA PRO A 170 5.38 -10.43 -11.92
C PRO A 170 4.69 -10.44 -10.55
N PHE A 171 3.36 -10.31 -10.56
CA PHE A 171 2.55 -10.48 -9.35
C PHE A 171 2.71 -11.89 -8.77
N ALA A 172 2.89 -11.95 -7.45
CA ALA A 172 2.81 -13.16 -6.67
C ALA A 172 2.04 -12.87 -5.37
N PRO A 173 1.21 -13.79 -4.85
CA PRO A 173 0.62 -13.66 -3.52
C PRO A 173 1.69 -13.47 -2.45
N TYR A 174 1.37 -12.77 -1.36
CA TYR A 174 2.29 -12.65 -0.23
C TYR A 174 2.50 -14.03 0.43
N PRO A 175 3.75 -14.48 0.60
CA PRO A 175 4.03 -15.75 1.27
C PRO A 175 3.64 -15.66 2.75
N GLN A 176 3.25 -16.79 3.32
CA GLN A 176 2.90 -16.90 4.74
C GLN A 176 3.80 -17.97 5.39
N ALA A 177 4.22 -17.73 6.64
CA ALA A 177 4.97 -18.72 7.41
C ALA A 177 4.13 -19.96 7.71
N SER A 178 2.81 -19.79 7.82
CA SER A 178 1.87 -20.89 7.97
C SER A 178 0.52 -20.56 7.31
N TYR A 179 -0.07 -21.57 6.67
CA TYR A 179 -1.38 -21.50 6.03
C TYR A 179 -2.50 -22.14 6.87
N GLN A 180 -2.30 -22.28 8.18
CA GLN A 180 -3.35 -22.77 9.07
C GLN A 180 -4.43 -21.69 9.26
N PRO A 181 -5.72 -22.06 9.30
CA PRO A 181 -6.78 -21.12 9.63
C PRO A 181 -6.52 -20.42 10.98
N PRO A 182 -6.90 -19.15 11.13
CA PRO A 182 -6.75 -18.46 12.41
C PRO A 182 -7.65 -19.07 13.49
N ALA A 183 -7.24 -19.01 14.77
CA ALA A 183 -7.96 -19.63 15.87
C ALA A 183 -9.41 -19.10 16.07
N TRP A 184 -9.69 -17.91 15.55
CA TRP A 184 -11.03 -17.31 15.59
C TRP A 184 -11.92 -17.73 14.39
N ALA A 185 -11.40 -18.52 13.45
CA ALA A 185 -12.18 -18.96 12.28
C ALA A 185 -13.37 -19.84 12.69
N HIS A 186 -14.58 -19.46 12.26
CA HIS A 186 -15.78 -20.24 12.49
C HIS A 186 -16.01 -21.31 11.42
N ARG A 187 -15.33 -21.21 10.27
CA ARG A 187 -15.51 -22.08 9.10
C ARG A 187 -14.16 -22.66 8.60
N PRO A 188 -13.46 -23.49 9.40
CA PRO A 188 -12.10 -23.92 9.08
C PRO A 188 -11.97 -24.58 7.70
N ARG A 189 -12.93 -25.39 7.27
CA ARG A 189 -12.93 -26.03 5.93
C ARG A 189 -12.99 -25.01 4.78
N MET A 190 -13.66 -23.89 4.98
CA MET A 190 -13.68 -22.80 4.00
C MET A 190 -12.28 -22.15 3.88
N TRP A 191 -11.61 -21.94 5.01
CA TRP A 191 -10.24 -21.43 5.03
C TRP A 191 -9.26 -22.37 4.35
N GLU A 192 -9.36 -23.69 4.63
CA GLU A 192 -8.55 -24.73 3.96
C GLU A 192 -8.77 -24.66 2.44
N ARG A 193 -10.01 -24.56 1.98
CA ARG A 193 -10.33 -24.41 0.57
C ARG A 193 -9.77 -23.13 -0.04
N ALA A 194 -9.82 -22.00 0.68
CA ALA A 194 -9.24 -20.74 0.26
C ALA A 194 -7.71 -20.84 0.09
N VAL A 195 -7.02 -21.53 1.00
CA VAL A 195 -5.58 -21.85 0.88
C VAL A 195 -5.29 -22.67 -0.38
N GLU A 196 -6.10 -23.71 -0.66
CA GLU A 196 -5.96 -24.47 -1.90
C GLU A 196 -6.09 -23.59 -3.16
N ILE A 197 -7.06 -22.67 -3.18
CA ILE A 197 -7.27 -21.71 -4.28
C ILE A 197 -6.06 -20.75 -4.39
N CYS A 198 -5.56 -20.25 -3.27
CA CYS A 198 -4.40 -19.35 -3.24
C CYS A 198 -3.13 -19.98 -3.85
N HIS A 199 -2.96 -21.30 -3.70
CA HIS A 199 -1.84 -22.03 -4.26
C HIS A 199 -2.02 -22.44 -5.74
N GLN A 200 -3.18 -22.18 -6.33
CA GLN A 200 -3.36 -22.38 -7.78
C GLN A 200 -2.67 -21.29 -8.58
N PRO A 201 -2.33 -21.54 -9.85
CA PRO A 201 -1.82 -20.49 -10.72
C PRO A 201 -2.77 -19.30 -10.77
N THR A 202 -2.19 -18.10 -10.89
CA THR A 202 -2.96 -16.87 -11.13
C THR A 202 -3.94 -17.08 -12.29
N PRO A 203 -5.22 -16.70 -12.15
CA PRO A 203 -6.20 -16.87 -13.21
C PRO A 203 -5.74 -16.27 -14.53
N ALA A 204 -6.01 -16.98 -15.64
CA ALA A 204 -5.74 -16.47 -16.97
C ALA A 204 -6.58 -15.20 -17.22
N GLY A 205 -5.99 -14.22 -17.89
CA GLY A 205 -6.68 -12.96 -18.21
C GLY A 205 -5.70 -11.84 -18.55
N PRO A 206 -6.19 -10.62 -18.74
CA PRO A 206 -5.34 -9.49 -19.00
C PRO A 206 -4.46 -9.19 -17.79
N HIS A 207 -3.18 -8.98 -18.05
CA HIS A 207 -2.24 -8.44 -17.07
C HIS A 207 -2.08 -6.95 -17.30
N ALA A 208 -1.93 -6.21 -16.22
CA ALA A 208 -1.65 -4.79 -16.19
C ALA A 208 -0.51 -4.48 -15.22
N PHE A 209 0.00 -3.28 -15.28
CA PHE A 209 0.77 -2.74 -14.18
C PHE A 209 -0.18 -2.50 -13.00
N VAL A 210 0.11 -3.07 -11.85
CA VAL A 210 -0.69 -2.97 -10.62
C VAL A 210 0.16 -2.39 -9.48
N HIS A 211 -0.47 -1.65 -8.61
CA HIS A 211 0.16 -1.11 -7.40
C HIS A 211 0.51 -2.21 -6.39
N ARG A 212 -0.32 -3.26 -6.36
CA ARG A 212 -0.27 -4.43 -5.47
C ARG A 212 -0.56 -4.14 -3.99
N ASP A 213 -0.31 -2.91 -3.55
CA ASP A 213 -0.62 -2.42 -2.20
C ASP A 213 -1.58 -1.21 -2.26
N PHE A 214 -2.56 -1.25 -3.19
CA PHE A 214 -3.51 -0.16 -3.36
C PHE A 214 -4.57 -0.18 -2.27
N HIS A 215 -4.53 0.81 -1.40
CA HIS A 215 -5.52 0.97 -0.32
C HIS A 215 -5.63 2.45 0.10
N PRO A 216 -6.66 2.82 0.91
CA PRO A 216 -6.88 4.21 1.33
C PRO A 216 -5.68 4.88 2.00
N GLY A 217 -4.81 4.12 2.68
CA GLY A 217 -3.59 4.58 3.33
C GLY A 217 -2.52 5.08 2.36
N ASN A 218 -2.58 4.65 1.09
CA ASN A 218 -1.65 5.02 0.04
C ASN A 218 -2.20 6.09 -0.91
N VAL A 219 -3.37 6.69 -0.60
CA VAL A 219 -3.97 7.77 -1.38
C VAL A 219 -4.03 9.05 -0.58
N LEU A 220 -3.40 10.09 -1.13
CA LEU A 220 -3.37 11.42 -0.52
C LEU A 220 -4.53 12.27 -1.02
N TRP A 221 -5.17 12.99 -0.09
CA TRP A 221 -6.29 13.86 -0.37
C TRP A 221 -6.03 15.27 0.14
N GLN A 222 -6.37 16.26 -0.66
CA GLN A 222 -6.49 17.65 -0.22
C GLN A 222 -7.93 18.10 -0.42
N ARG A 223 -8.64 18.38 0.68
CA ARG A 223 -10.08 18.61 0.67
C ARG A 223 -10.84 17.42 0.06
N ARG A 224 -11.36 17.54 -1.16
CA ARG A 224 -12.15 16.53 -1.89
C ARG A 224 -11.43 16.01 -3.15
N THR A 225 -10.17 16.35 -3.34
CA THR A 225 -9.39 16.00 -4.52
C THR A 225 -8.26 15.07 -4.14
N VAL A 226 -8.05 14.02 -4.92
CA VAL A 226 -6.85 13.19 -4.84
C VAL A 226 -5.66 14.02 -5.27
N THR A 227 -4.59 13.97 -4.50
CA THR A 227 -3.34 14.70 -4.76
C THR A 227 -2.13 13.80 -4.86
N GLY A 228 -2.30 12.50 -4.62
CA GLY A 228 -1.21 11.54 -4.77
C GLY A 228 -1.62 10.11 -4.54
N VAL A 229 -0.97 9.20 -5.28
CA VAL A 229 -0.87 7.78 -4.96
C VAL A 229 0.60 7.52 -4.63
N VAL A 230 0.85 6.95 -3.47
CA VAL A 230 2.19 6.75 -2.89
C VAL A 230 2.42 5.28 -2.52
N ASP A 231 3.65 4.93 -2.17
CA ASP A 231 4.03 3.59 -1.70
C ASP A 231 4.04 2.54 -2.81
N TRP A 232 4.99 2.67 -3.73
CA TRP A 232 5.11 1.87 -4.95
C TRP A 232 6.10 0.68 -4.91
N PRO A 233 6.77 0.32 -3.80
CA PRO A 233 7.79 -0.75 -3.82
C PRO A 233 7.22 -2.12 -4.19
N ASN A 234 5.92 -2.34 -3.97
CA ASN A 234 5.23 -3.58 -4.28
C ASN A 234 4.67 -3.66 -5.70
N ALA A 235 4.83 -2.60 -6.52
CA ALA A 235 4.28 -2.58 -7.88
C ALA A 235 4.72 -3.80 -8.69
N SER A 236 3.78 -4.38 -9.44
CA SER A 236 4.01 -5.62 -10.17
C SER A 236 3.18 -5.69 -11.46
N ILE A 237 3.44 -6.70 -12.29
CA ILE A 237 2.63 -7.01 -13.48
C ILE A 237 1.71 -8.17 -13.14
N GLY A 238 0.41 -7.90 -13.09
CA GLY A 238 -0.58 -8.90 -12.68
C GLY A 238 -2.01 -8.57 -13.07
N PRO A 239 -2.98 -9.34 -12.58
CA PRO A 239 -4.39 -9.08 -12.88
C PRO A 239 -4.85 -7.78 -12.19
N PRO A 240 -5.58 -6.89 -12.90
CA PRO A 240 -6.15 -5.66 -12.30
C PRO A 240 -6.98 -5.90 -11.04
N SER A 241 -7.63 -7.05 -10.94
CA SER A 241 -8.40 -7.44 -9.75
C SER A 241 -7.56 -7.55 -8.48
N ALA A 242 -6.22 -7.70 -8.58
CA ALA A 242 -5.35 -7.76 -7.40
C ALA A 242 -5.41 -6.45 -6.59
N ASP A 243 -5.33 -5.29 -7.25
CA ASP A 243 -5.48 -3.99 -6.58
C ASP A 243 -6.89 -3.78 -6.02
N VAL A 244 -7.90 -4.25 -6.76
CA VAL A 244 -9.29 -4.17 -6.30
C VAL A 244 -9.48 -5.01 -5.03
N GLY A 245 -8.99 -6.26 -5.02
CA GLY A 245 -9.06 -7.15 -3.86
C GLY A 245 -8.31 -6.60 -2.65
N HIS A 246 -7.12 -6.04 -2.87
CA HIS A 246 -6.34 -5.42 -1.81
C HIS A 246 -7.07 -4.22 -1.20
N CYS A 247 -7.62 -3.33 -2.02
CA CYS A 247 -8.42 -2.21 -1.54
C CYS A 247 -9.68 -2.68 -0.78
N ARG A 248 -10.38 -3.71 -1.30
CA ARG A 248 -11.57 -4.31 -0.67
C ARG A 248 -11.27 -4.81 0.73
N ALA A 249 -10.16 -5.52 0.93
CA ALA A 249 -9.72 -6.00 2.25
C ALA A 249 -9.52 -4.83 3.24
N ASN A 250 -8.93 -3.74 2.79
CA ASN A 250 -8.74 -2.54 3.58
C ASN A 250 -10.03 -1.71 3.80
N LEU A 251 -11.14 -2.12 3.18
CA LEU A 251 -12.48 -1.54 3.41
C LEU A 251 -13.35 -2.36 4.39
N PHE A 252 -12.88 -3.50 4.93
CA PHE A 252 -13.63 -4.30 5.89
C PHE A 252 -14.08 -3.52 7.14
N PRO A 253 -13.29 -2.59 7.70
CA PRO A 253 -13.73 -1.74 8.81
C PRO A 253 -14.98 -0.89 8.52
N TYR A 254 -15.28 -0.64 7.23
CA TYR A 254 -16.45 0.16 6.79
C TYR A 254 -17.67 -0.71 6.48
N GLY A 255 -17.54 -2.04 6.62
CA GLY A 255 -18.59 -3.01 6.41
C GLY A 255 -18.84 -3.41 4.94
N PRO A 256 -19.68 -4.43 4.72
CA PRO A 256 -19.87 -5.06 3.41
C PRO A 256 -20.46 -4.10 2.34
N ALA A 257 -21.25 -3.11 2.75
CA ALA A 257 -21.81 -2.12 1.84
C ALA A 257 -20.74 -1.26 1.18
N ALA A 258 -19.71 -0.84 1.94
CA ALA A 258 -18.59 -0.06 1.41
C ALA A 258 -17.75 -0.90 0.42
N VAL A 259 -17.48 -2.15 0.77
CA VAL A 259 -16.77 -3.11 -0.11
C VAL A 259 -17.51 -3.30 -1.43
N SER A 260 -18.83 -3.54 -1.38
CA SER A 260 -19.68 -3.70 -2.56
C SER A 260 -19.71 -2.43 -3.40
N ARG A 261 -19.88 -1.27 -2.76
CA ARG A 261 -19.96 0.03 -3.46
C ARG A 261 -18.68 0.40 -4.18
N PHE A 262 -17.52 0.17 -3.56
CA PHE A 262 -16.22 0.36 -4.21
C PHE A 262 -16.06 -0.54 -5.44
N THR A 263 -16.41 -1.82 -5.31
CA THR A 263 -16.34 -2.79 -6.42
C THR A 263 -17.25 -2.37 -7.57
N GLN A 264 -18.50 -1.99 -7.26
CA GLN A 264 -19.45 -1.54 -8.28
C GLN A 264 -18.94 -0.29 -9.01
N ALA A 265 -18.40 0.70 -8.26
CA ALA A 265 -17.82 1.89 -8.87
C ALA A 265 -16.67 1.55 -9.83
N TRP A 266 -15.80 0.62 -9.47
CA TRP A 266 -14.73 0.18 -10.36
C TRP A 266 -15.26 -0.55 -11.60
N GLN A 267 -16.25 -1.44 -11.44
CA GLN A 267 -16.88 -2.15 -12.57
C GLN A 267 -17.61 -1.19 -13.51
N ASP A 268 -18.32 -0.19 -12.98
CA ASP A 268 -19.02 0.83 -13.77
C ASP A 268 -18.04 1.66 -14.63
N LEU A 269 -16.86 1.95 -14.08
CA LEU A 269 -15.83 2.74 -14.76
C LEU A 269 -15.06 1.94 -15.82
N THR A 270 -14.89 0.66 -15.61
CA THR A 270 -14.03 -0.18 -16.47
C THR A 270 -14.81 -1.09 -17.43
N GLY A 271 -16.06 -1.38 -17.12
CA GLY A 271 -16.82 -2.44 -17.77
C GLY A 271 -16.31 -3.85 -17.47
N ALA A 272 -15.29 -4.00 -16.63
CA ALA A 272 -14.72 -5.29 -16.28
C ALA A 272 -15.50 -5.97 -15.15
N THR A 273 -15.47 -7.30 -15.12
CA THR A 273 -16.01 -8.08 -14.01
C THR A 273 -14.92 -8.32 -12.97
N TYR A 274 -15.24 -8.09 -11.71
CA TYR A 274 -14.33 -8.39 -10.60
C TYR A 274 -14.12 -9.90 -10.44
N ASN A 275 -12.86 -10.32 -10.31
CA ASN A 275 -12.52 -11.72 -10.07
C ASN A 275 -12.36 -11.97 -8.56
N PRO A 276 -13.23 -12.80 -7.93
CA PRO A 276 -13.17 -13.10 -6.49
C PRO A 276 -11.89 -13.79 -6.02
N TRP A 277 -11.09 -14.35 -6.95
CA TRP A 277 -9.76 -14.87 -6.64
C TRP A 277 -8.89 -13.85 -5.90
N ALA A 278 -9.05 -12.57 -6.22
CA ALA A 278 -8.30 -11.51 -5.58
C ALA A 278 -8.65 -11.34 -4.09
N ASP A 279 -9.90 -11.57 -3.69
CA ASP A 279 -10.25 -11.60 -2.25
C ASP A 279 -9.54 -12.76 -1.55
N VAL A 280 -9.51 -13.94 -2.18
CA VAL A 280 -8.84 -15.12 -1.61
C VAL A 280 -7.37 -14.85 -1.39
N VAL A 281 -6.63 -14.44 -2.43
CA VAL A 281 -5.17 -14.24 -2.31
C VAL A 281 -4.81 -13.10 -1.36
N THR A 282 -5.64 -12.05 -1.27
CA THR A 282 -5.41 -10.95 -0.33
C THR A 282 -5.64 -11.38 1.11
N ILE A 283 -6.77 -12.05 1.39
CA ILE A 283 -7.09 -12.51 2.75
C ILE A 283 -6.09 -13.58 3.21
N ILE A 284 -5.75 -14.54 2.36
CA ILE A 284 -4.75 -15.56 2.68
C ILE A 284 -3.36 -14.93 2.84
N GLY A 285 -3.03 -13.90 2.06
CA GLY A 285 -1.77 -13.15 2.15
C GLY A 285 -1.61 -12.33 3.44
N THR A 286 -2.62 -12.27 4.31
CA THR A 286 -2.56 -11.59 5.62
C THR A 286 -2.73 -12.54 6.81
N LEU A 287 -2.66 -13.87 6.58
CA LEU A 287 -2.90 -14.89 7.61
C LEU A 287 -1.98 -14.77 8.81
N ASP A 288 -0.69 -14.53 8.60
CA ASP A 288 0.28 -14.43 9.69
C ASP A 288 -0.06 -13.26 10.61
N GLY A 289 -0.31 -12.07 10.06
CA GLY A 289 -0.75 -10.92 10.82
C GLY A 289 -2.06 -11.14 11.57
N MET A 290 -3.05 -11.76 10.92
CA MET A 290 -4.34 -12.08 11.55
C MET A 290 -4.26 -13.14 12.68
N ARG A 291 -3.18 -13.94 12.70
CA ARG A 291 -2.93 -14.89 13.78
C ARG A 291 -2.22 -14.24 14.95
N GLU A 292 -1.22 -13.38 14.65
CA GLU A 292 -0.46 -12.64 15.67
C GLU A 292 -1.33 -11.62 16.38
N GLU A 293 -2.11 -10.86 15.61
CA GLU A 293 -3.03 -9.85 16.11
C GLU A 293 -4.40 -10.03 15.43
N PRO A 294 -5.36 -10.71 16.09
CA PRO A 294 -6.66 -10.96 15.49
C PRO A 294 -7.47 -9.69 15.25
N PRO A 295 -8.11 -9.54 14.06
CA PRO A 295 -8.97 -8.40 13.75
C PRO A 295 -10.11 -8.24 14.79
N PRO A 296 -10.69 -7.02 14.93
CA PRO A 296 -11.89 -6.81 15.72
C PRO A 296 -13.03 -7.76 15.31
N PRO A 297 -13.89 -8.22 16.25
CA PRO A 297 -14.93 -9.20 15.95
C PRO A 297 -15.83 -8.85 14.77
N ALA A 298 -16.23 -7.57 14.63
CA ALA A 298 -17.06 -7.12 13.52
C ALA A 298 -16.35 -7.26 12.14
N GLU A 299 -15.04 -7.09 12.11
CA GLU A 299 -14.25 -7.27 10.89
C GLU A 299 -14.07 -8.75 10.54
N ARG A 300 -13.93 -9.65 11.56
CA ARG A 300 -13.85 -11.11 11.34
C ARG A 300 -15.09 -11.62 10.59
N ASP A 301 -16.26 -11.14 10.94
CA ASP A 301 -17.52 -11.51 10.28
C ASP A 301 -17.53 -11.05 8.80
N VAL A 302 -17.00 -9.86 8.51
CA VAL A 302 -16.88 -9.37 7.13
C VAL A 302 -15.87 -10.21 6.37
N ILE A 303 -14.70 -10.48 6.94
CA ILE A 303 -13.63 -11.32 6.34
C ILE A 303 -14.20 -12.70 5.96
N GLU A 304 -14.84 -13.41 6.91
CA GLU A 304 -15.41 -14.74 6.64
C GLU A 304 -16.56 -14.70 5.63
N THR A 305 -17.34 -13.62 5.61
CA THR A 305 -18.42 -13.45 4.62
C THR A 305 -17.86 -13.28 3.21
N VAL A 306 -16.88 -12.38 3.04
CA VAL A 306 -16.23 -12.13 1.75
C VAL A 306 -15.50 -13.37 1.26
N LEU A 307 -14.74 -14.03 2.15
CA LEU A 307 -14.01 -15.24 1.81
C LEU A 307 -14.96 -16.39 1.40
N ALA A 308 -16.08 -16.57 2.10
CA ALA A 308 -17.07 -17.59 1.75
C ALA A 308 -17.72 -17.33 0.39
N GLN A 309 -18.04 -16.08 0.08
CA GLN A 309 -18.56 -15.68 -1.23
C GLN A 309 -17.54 -15.96 -2.34
N ALA A 310 -16.27 -15.59 -2.11
CA ALA A 310 -15.20 -15.81 -3.07
C ALA A 310 -14.95 -17.31 -3.32
N VAL A 311 -14.83 -18.12 -2.26
CA VAL A 311 -14.64 -19.57 -2.38
C VAL A 311 -15.80 -20.21 -3.12
N THR A 312 -17.05 -19.81 -2.81
CA THR A 312 -18.23 -20.35 -3.50
C THR A 312 -18.26 -20.01 -4.99
N ALA A 313 -17.84 -18.80 -5.36
CA ALA A 313 -17.80 -18.35 -6.76
C ALA A 313 -16.70 -19.03 -7.59
N LEU A 314 -15.68 -19.59 -6.93
CA LEU A 314 -14.51 -20.25 -7.55
C LEU A 314 -14.56 -21.79 -7.48
N SER A 315 -15.59 -22.37 -6.84
CA SER A 315 -15.82 -23.81 -6.73
C SER A 315 -16.75 -24.31 -7.81
#